data_6144b4df80cb4fc8d8bb6d9fadae160c
#
_entry.id   6144b4df80cb4fc8d8bb6d9fadae160c
#
_cell.length_a   1.000
_cell.length_b   1.000
_cell.length_c   1.000
_cell.angle_alpha   90.00
_cell.angle_beta   90.00
_cell.angle_gamma   90.00
#
_symmetry.space_group_name_H-M   'P 1'
#
loop_
_entity.id
_entity.type
_entity.pdbx_description
1 polymer ?
#
loop_
_entity_poly.entity_id
_entity_poly.type
_entity_poly.pdbx_seq_one_letter_code
_entity_poly.pdbx_strand_id
1 'polypeptide(L)'
;MTGARALTLAALLLMAPAPVHADRARDLADLGDRTSVEARQRGARALGQSGTMGDLLALVRALHETDPAVRAFSETSMWEIWSRSGDAEVDRLFAVGVEQMTAREAEAAVETFSRIIRRRPDFAEGWNKRATIYYLLGEYERSLADCHEVVKRNPYHFGALSGYGMIFMRLGEPETALGYFERALAINPNLQQVEETAQVLRRLLIQKRKGTI
;
A
#
# COMPACT_ATOMS: atom_id res chain seq x y z
N MET A 1 -1.17 -74.43 0.30
CA MET A 1 -0.55 -73.36 -0.51
C MET A 1 -1.25 -72.06 -0.15
N THR A 2 -0.75 -71.32 0.83
CA THR A 2 -1.33 -70.14 1.38
C THR A 2 -0.46 -68.92 0.94
N GLY A 3 -1.00 -68.17 0.00
CA GLY A 3 -0.33 -66.90 -0.47
C GLY A 3 -0.62 -65.75 0.45
N ALA A 4 0.39 -65.25 1.15
CA ALA A 4 0.34 -64.03 1.93
C ALA A 4 0.42 -62.84 0.99
N ARG A 5 -0.63 -62.01 0.94
CA ARG A 5 -0.62 -60.72 0.29
C ARG A 5 0.00 -59.69 1.25
N ALA A 6 1.17 -59.17 0.89
CA ALA A 6 1.77 -58.06 1.57
C ALA A 6 0.99 -56.80 1.24
N LEU A 7 0.37 -56.16 2.25
CA LEU A 7 -0.18 -54.81 2.16
C LEU A 7 0.96 -53.79 2.32
N THR A 8 1.31 -53.12 1.24
CA THR A 8 2.21 -51.98 1.26
C THR A 8 1.43 -50.78 1.76
N LEU A 9 1.67 -50.34 2.99
CA LEU A 9 1.19 -49.07 3.52
C LEU A 9 1.98 -47.96 2.85
N ALA A 10 1.37 -47.24 1.93
CA ALA A 10 1.90 -45.98 1.44
C ALA A 10 1.72 -44.92 2.54
N ALA A 11 2.82 -44.53 3.18
CA ALA A 11 2.82 -43.43 4.11
C ALA A 11 2.62 -42.12 3.33
N LEU A 12 1.41 -41.55 3.38
CA LEU A 12 1.16 -40.20 2.96
C LEU A 12 1.87 -39.25 3.95
N LEU A 13 3.05 -38.74 3.56
CA LEU A 13 3.66 -37.63 4.27
C LEU A 13 2.74 -36.42 4.09
N LEU A 14 1.93 -36.15 5.10
CA LEU A 14 1.29 -34.83 5.26
C LEU A 14 2.42 -33.83 5.49
N MET A 15 2.84 -33.12 4.44
CA MET A 15 3.70 -31.98 4.58
C MET A 15 2.93 -30.93 5.38
N ALA A 16 3.32 -30.72 6.65
CA ALA A 16 2.84 -29.59 7.42
C ALA A 16 3.16 -28.30 6.63
N PRO A 17 2.24 -27.34 6.57
CA PRO A 17 2.53 -26.06 5.92
C PRO A 17 3.76 -25.44 6.58
N ALA A 18 4.72 -25.01 5.77
CA ALA A 18 5.92 -24.34 6.28
C ALA A 18 5.49 -23.13 7.14
N PRO A 19 6.17 -22.87 8.26
CA PRO A 19 5.83 -21.71 9.08
C PRO A 19 5.99 -20.43 8.27
N VAL A 20 5.04 -19.52 8.36
CA VAL A 20 4.97 -18.24 7.63
C VAL A 20 6.31 -17.46 7.68
N HIS A 21 7.10 -17.63 8.75
CA HIS A 21 8.42 -17.00 8.89
C HIS A 21 9.49 -17.58 7.95
N ALA A 22 9.44 -18.88 7.64
CA ALA A 22 10.38 -19.50 6.71
C ALA A 22 10.09 -19.05 5.27
N ASP A 23 8.83 -18.92 4.92
CA ASP A 23 8.43 -18.39 3.62
C ASP A 23 8.86 -16.93 3.46
N ARG A 24 8.63 -16.07 4.45
CA ARG A 24 9.03 -14.66 4.42
C ARG A 24 10.55 -14.46 4.23
N ALA A 25 11.38 -15.23 4.93
CA ALA A 25 12.85 -15.14 4.78
C ALA A 25 13.29 -15.51 3.36
N ARG A 26 12.68 -16.55 2.77
CA ARG A 26 12.91 -16.96 1.40
C ARG A 26 12.43 -15.88 0.42
N ASP A 27 11.26 -15.31 0.62
CA ASP A 27 10.68 -14.30 -0.26
C ASP A 27 11.53 -13.02 -0.28
N LEU A 28 12.10 -12.63 0.88
CA LEU A 28 13.06 -11.53 0.96
C LEU A 28 14.38 -11.85 0.26
N ALA A 29 14.86 -13.10 0.35
CA ALA A 29 16.05 -13.53 -0.38
C ALA A 29 15.81 -13.54 -1.89
N ASP A 30 14.67 -14.05 -2.34
CA ASP A 30 14.25 -14.02 -3.73
C ASP A 30 14.16 -12.57 -4.26
N LEU A 31 13.54 -11.65 -3.52
CA LEU A 31 13.47 -10.23 -3.89
C LEU A 31 14.86 -9.59 -3.99
N GLY A 32 15.82 -10.02 -3.14
CA GLY A 32 17.19 -9.54 -3.14
C GLY A 32 18.12 -10.20 -4.15
N ASP A 33 17.66 -11.18 -4.92
CA ASP A 33 18.49 -11.91 -5.88
C ASP A 33 18.92 -11.01 -7.05
N ARG A 34 20.23 -10.75 -7.14
CA ARG A 34 20.81 -9.89 -8.19
C ARG A 34 21.01 -10.60 -9.52
N THR A 35 20.83 -11.91 -9.58
CA THR A 35 21.15 -12.75 -10.74
C THR A 35 19.91 -13.19 -11.51
N SER A 36 18.75 -13.28 -10.85
CA SER A 36 17.49 -13.75 -11.44
C SER A 36 16.36 -12.72 -11.31
N VAL A 37 15.86 -12.24 -12.42
CA VAL A 37 14.66 -11.39 -12.49
C VAL A 37 13.43 -12.16 -12.03
N GLU A 38 13.32 -13.43 -12.41
CA GLU A 38 12.21 -14.30 -12.03
C GLU A 38 12.17 -14.54 -10.52
N ALA A 39 13.33 -14.66 -9.87
CA ALA A 39 13.40 -14.73 -8.41
C ALA A 39 12.87 -13.43 -7.79
N ARG A 40 13.33 -12.27 -8.25
CA ARG A 40 12.83 -10.98 -7.74
C ARG A 40 11.34 -10.79 -7.94
N GLN A 41 10.79 -11.19 -9.09
CA GLN A 41 9.35 -11.16 -9.34
C GLN A 41 8.58 -12.07 -8.36
N ARG A 42 9.06 -13.30 -8.12
CA ARG A 42 8.44 -14.20 -7.15
C ARG A 42 8.49 -13.61 -5.74
N GLY A 43 9.66 -13.15 -5.30
CA GLY A 43 9.83 -12.55 -3.98
C GLY A 43 8.97 -11.30 -3.78
N ALA A 44 8.96 -10.39 -4.78
CA ALA A 44 8.11 -9.21 -4.76
C ALA A 44 6.64 -9.57 -4.57
N ARG A 45 6.15 -10.54 -5.33
CA ARG A 45 4.75 -10.99 -5.28
C ARG A 45 4.41 -11.73 -3.98
N ALA A 46 5.30 -12.63 -3.51
CA ALA A 46 5.05 -13.46 -2.34
C ALA A 46 5.04 -12.64 -1.05
N LEU A 47 5.83 -11.56 -0.97
CA LEU A 47 5.84 -10.62 0.16
C LEU A 47 4.48 -9.96 0.40
N GLY A 48 3.60 -9.89 -0.58
CA GLY A 48 2.22 -9.48 -0.37
C GLY A 48 1.52 -10.30 0.71
N GLN A 49 1.78 -11.61 0.75
CA GLN A 49 1.19 -12.54 1.71
C GLN A 49 2.04 -12.70 2.98
N SER A 50 3.35 -12.91 2.82
CA SER A 50 4.27 -13.24 3.92
C SER A 50 4.88 -12.01 4.60
N GLY A 51 4.93 -10.87 3.91
CA GLY A 51 5.59 -9.65 4.35
C GLY A 51 4.86 -8.89 5.46
N THR A 52 5.59 -8.03 6.12
CA THR A 52 5.14 -7.18 7.23
C THR A 52 5.53 -5.72 6.99
N MET A 53 5.07 -4.80 7.84
CA MET A 53 5.50 -3.39 7.82
C MET A 53 7.02 -3.22 7.93
N GLY A 54 7.74 -4.19 8.53
CA GLY A 54 9.21 -4.19 8.61
C GLY A 54 9.91 -4.42 7.27
N ASP A 55 9.21 -4.93 6.25
CA ASP A 55 9.78 -5.27 4.95
C ASP A 55 9.59 -4.16 3.90
N LEU A 56 8.86 -3.10 4.26
CA LEU A 56 8.52 -2.03 3.33
C LEU A 56 9.75 -1.40 2.64
N LEU A 57 10.88 -1.27 3.35
CA LEU A 57 12.07 -0.69 2.75
C LEU A 57 12.63 -1.55 1.59
N ALA A 58 12.51 -2.88 1.67
CA ALA A 58 12.90 -3.77 0.57
C ALA A 58 11.98 -3.59 -0.63
N LEU A 59 10.66 -3.51 -0.41
CA LEU A 59 9.68 -3.26 -1.45
C LEU A 59 9.81 -1.84 -2.05
N VAL A 60 10.08 -0.82 -1.25
CA VAL A 60 10.36 0.55 -1.74
C VAL A 60 11.55 0.56 -2.69
N ARG A 61 12.63 -0.15 -2.36
CA ARG A 61 13.78 -0.29 -3.28
C ARG A 61 13.38 -1.00 -4.57
N ALA A 62 12.53 -2.00 -4.48
CA ALA A 62 12.05 -2.76 -5.63
C ALA A 62 11.09 -1.95 -6.53
N LEU A 63 10.44 -0.88 -6.04
CA LEU A 63 9.70 0.07 -6.87
C LEU A 63 10.59 0.84 -7.87
N HIS A 64 11.91 0.86 -7.65
CA HIS A 64 12.89 1.52 -8.53
C HIS A 64 13.65 0.53 -9.44
N GLU A 65 13.26 -0.74 -9.45
CA GLU A 65 13.85 -1.77 -10.31
C GLU A 65 13.60 -1.50 -11.79
N THR A 66 14.50 -1.99 -12.63
CA THR A 66 14.35 -1.87 -14.10
C THR A 66 13.22 -2.71 -14.66
N ASP A 67 12.99 -3.90 -14.07
CA ASP A 67 11.93 -4.80 -14.48
C ASP A 67 10.55 -4.29 -14.05
N PRO A 68 9.59 -4.09 -14.99
CA PRO A 68 8.29 -3.53 -14.69
C PRO A 68 7.40 -4.47 -13.84
N ALA A 69 7.58 -5.78 -13.95
CA ALA A 69 6.79 -6.72 -13.16
C ALA A 69 7.24 -6.75 -11.70
N VAL A 70 8.56 -6.62 -11.44
CA VAL A 70 9.07 -6.46 -10.07
C VAL A 70 8.48 -5.21 -9.44
N ARG A 71 8.44 -4.08 -10.15
CA ARG A 71 7.83 -2.84 -9.65
C ARG A 71 6.35 -3.02 -9.34
N ALA A 72 5.58 -3.59 -10.28
CA ALA A 72 4.14 -3.79 -10.14
C ALA A 72 3.79 -4.73 -8.98
N PHE A 73 4.50 -5.85 -8.85
CA PHE A 73 4.31 -6.77 -7.73
C PHE A 73 4.69 -6.14 -6.40
N SER A 74 5.76 -5.35 -6.35
CA SER A 74 6.17 -4.64 -5.13
C SER A 74 5.11 -3.64 -4.68
N GLU A 75 4.55 -2.86 -5.60
CA GLU A 75 3.47 -1.94 -5.30
C GLU A 75 2.23 -2.66 -4.77
N THR A 76 1.79 -3.72 -5.46
CA THR A 76 0.66 -4.55 -5.02
C THR A 76 0.91 -5.11 -3.62
N SER A 77 2.09 -5.66 -3.37
CA SER A 77 2.46 -6.23 -2.08
C SER A 77 2.50 -5.20 -0.96
N MET A 78 2.92 -3.97 -1.24
CA MET A 78 2.83 -2.87 -0.26
C MET A 78 1.38 -2.58 0.12
N TRP A 79 0.46 -2.51 -0.85
CA TRP A 79 -0.97 -2.32 -0.57
C TRP A 79 -1.57 -3.48 0.23
N GLU A 80 -1.19 -4.73 -0.08
CA GLU A 80 -1.63 -5.91 0.66
C GLU A 80 -1.13 -5.89 2.12
N ILE A 81 0.14 -5.54 2.34
CA ILE A 81 0.73 -5.40 3.69
C ILE A 81 0.02 -4.29 4.47
N TRP A 82 -0.20 -3.14 3.86
CA TRP A 82 -0.88 -2.02 4.52
C TRP A 82 -2.32 -2.33 4.89
N SER A 83 -3.01 -3.15 4.09
CA SER A 83 -4.41 -3.50 4.31
C SER A 83 -4.63 -4.56 5.39
N ARG A 84 -3.58 -5.16 5.96
CA ARG A 84 -3.67 -6.14 7.06
C ARG A 84 -3.43 -5.47 8.40
N SER A 85 -4.46 -5.44 9.25
CA SER A 85 -4.35 -4.87 10.59
C SER A 85 -3.73 -5.83 11.61
N GLY A 86 -3.75 -7.14 11.34
CA GLY A 86 -3.39 -8.19 12.29
C GLY A 86 -4.46 -8.46 13.36
N ASP A 87 -5.64 -7.87 13.22
CA ASP A 87 -6.83 -8.11 14.06
C ASP A 87 -8.00 -8.51 13.13
N ALA A 88 -8.45 -9.75 13.22
CA ALA A 88 -9.48 -10.30 12.34
C ALA A 88 -10.82 -9.54 12.39
N GLU A 89 -11.15 -8.86 13.50
CA GLU A 89 -12.35 -8.04 13.58
C GLU A 89 -12.15 -6.71 12.85
N VAL A 90 -10.97 -6.10 12.99
CA VAL A 90 -10.61 -4.88 12.25
C VAL A 90 -10.57 -5.15 10.76
N ASP A 91 -10.01 -6.29 10.34
CA ASP A 91 -9.96 -6.66 8.92
C ASP A 91 -11.37 -6.87 8.34
N ARG A 92 -12.31 -7.44 9.10
CA ARG A 92 -13.73 -7.51 8.69
C ARG A 92 -14.39 -6.13 8.61
N LEU A 93 -14.16 -5.27 9.61
CA LEU A 93 -14.68 -3.90 9.59
C LEU A 93 -14.09 -3.11 8.41
N PHE A 94 -12.81 -3.33 8.09
CA PHE A 94 -12.15 -2.68 6.97
C PHE A 94 -12.81 -3.07 5.64
N ALA A 95 -13.10 -4.35 5.44
CA ALA A 95 -13.84 -4.82 4.25
C ALA A 95 -15.22 -4.16 4.15
N VAL A 96 -15.99 -4.08 5.26
CA VAL A 96 -17.28 -3.39 5.30
C VAL A 96 -17.14 -1.91 4.94
N GLY A 97 -16.15 -1.21 5.51
CA GLY A 97 -15.92 0.20 5.20
C GLY A 97 -15.55 0.43 3.72
N VAL A 98 -14.77 -0.46 3.12
CA VAL A 98 -14.43 -0.40 1.69
C VAL A 98 -15.69 -0.63 0.81
N GLU A 99 -16.55 -1.57 1.19
CA GLU A 99 -17.83 -1.80 0.51
C GLU A 99 -18.72 -0.56 0.57
N GLN A 100 -18.87 0.06 1.75
CA GLN A 100 -19.62 1.31 1.94
C GLN A 100 -19.05 2.47 1.10
N MET A 101 -17.72 2.59 0.99
CA MET A 101 -17.09 3.57 0.08
C MET A 101 -17.48 3.31 -1.37
N THR A 102 -17.50 2.06 -1.80
CA THR A 102 -17.87 1.66 -3.17
C THR A 102 -19.35 1.94 -3.44
N ALA A 103 -20.21 1.72 -2.44
CA ALA A 103 -21.65 2.04 -2.48
C ALA A 103 -21.94 3.56 -2.34
N ARG A 104 -20.90 4.39 -2.12
CA ARG A 104 -21.01 5.84 -1.87
C ARG A 104 -21.78 6.20 -0.60
N GLU A 105 -21.76 5.32 0.38
CA GLU A 105 -22.36 5.50 1.69
C GLU A 105 -21.34 6.21 2.62
N ALA A 106 -21.08 7.47 2.35
CA ALA A 106 -19.95 8.22 2.93
C ALA A 106 -20.02 8.29 4.46
N GLU A 107 -21.19 8.60 5.04
CA GLU A 107 -21.38 8.74 6.49
C GLU A 107 -21.18 7.38 7.19
N ALA A 108 -21.74 6.30 6.62
CA ALA A 108 -21.56 4.94 7.15
C ALA A 108 -20.09 4.51 7.12
N ALA A 109 -19.39 4.79 6.01
CA ALA A 109 -17.97 4.49 5.85
C ALA A 109 -17.11 5.29 6.84
N VAL A 110 -17.38 6.59 7.06
CA VAL A 110 -16.69 7.41 8.08
C VAL A 110 -16.87 6.81 9.46
N GLU A 111 -18.07 6.38 9.83
CA GLU A 111 -18.30 5.76 11.15
C GLU A 111 -17.55 4.43 11.27
N THR A 112 -17.59 3.59 10.23
CA THR A 112 -16.88 2.30 10.21
C THR A 112 -15.38 2.49 10.37
N PHE A 113 -14.74 3.39 9.61
CA PHE A 113 -13.32 3.67 9.75
C PHE A 113 -12.99 4.36 11.09
N SER A 114 -13.89 5.17 11.62
CA SER A 114 -13.72 5.75 12.96
C SER A 114 -13.73 4.67 14.06
N ARG A 115 -14.54 3.63 13.93
CA ARG A 115 -14.51 2.46 14.82
C ARG A 115 -13.19 1.71 14.73
N ILE A 116 -12.68 1.51 13.50
CA ILE A 116 -11.37 0.89 13.27
C ILE A 116 -10.28 1.69 13.97
N ILE A 117 -10.24 3.01 13.78
CA ILE A 117 -9.25 3.92 14.38
C ILE A 117 -9.31 3.88 15.91
N ARG A 118 -10.50 3.84 16.51
CA ARG A 118 -10.64 3.71 17.97
C ARG A 118 -10.08 2.39 18.49
N ARG A 119 -10.27 1.28 17.75
CA ARG A 119 -9.81 -0.05 18.14
C ARG A 119 -8.32 -0.28 17.87
N ARG A 120 -7.84 0.17 16.72
CA ARG A 120 -6.46 0.01 16.24
C ARG A 120 -5.93 1.35 15.72
N PRO A 121 -5.59 2.27 16.64
CA PRO A 121 -5.12 3.60 16.27
C PRO A 121 -3.77 3.58 15.53
N ASP A 122 -3.03 2.48 15.62
CA ASP A 122 -1.78 2.22 14.89
C ASP A 122 -1.99 1.73 13.44
N PHE A 123 -3.20 1.31 13.07
CA PHE A 123 -3.52 0.84 11.72
C PHE A 123 -3.71 2.01 10.75
N ALA A 124 -2.66 2.33 9.98
CA ALA A 124 -2.61 3.50 9.10
C ALA A 124 -3.73 3.53 8.05
N GLU A 125 -4.13 2.36 7.49
CA GLU A 125 -5.16 2.30 6.46
C GLU A 125 -6.55 2.72 6.95
N GLY A 126 -6.86 2.55 8.22
CA GLY A 126 -8.11 3.10 8.79
C GLY A 126 -8.20 4.62 8.64
N TRP A 127 -7.10 5.31 8.93
CA TRP A 127 -6.96 6.76 8.74
C TRP A 127 -6.96 7.13 7.24
N ASN A 128 -6.23 6.39 6.41
CA ASN A 128 -6.13 6.64 4.97
C ASN A 128 -7.49 6.56 4.26
N LYS A 129 -8.29 5.55 4.56
CA LYS A 129 -9.63 5.41 3.97
C LYS A 129 -10.56 6.53 4.43
N ARG A 130 -10.53 6.90 5.71
CA ARG A 130 -11.34 8.02 6.21
C ARG A 130 -10.91 9.36 5.61
N ALA A 131 -9.59 9.59 5.47
CA ALA A 131 -9.06 10.76 4.76
C ALA A 131 -9.59 10.85 3.33
N THR A 132 -9.63 9.73 2.61
CA THR A 132 -10.16 9.68 1.25
C THR A 132 -11.63 10.09 1.21
N ILE A 133 -12.45 9.65 2.17
CA ILE A 133 -13.86 10.03 2.22
C ILE A 133 -14.00 11.52 2.51
N TYR A 134 -13.26 12.05 3.49
CA TYR A 134 -13.28 13.49 3.79
C TYR A 134 -12.88 14.34 2.59
N TYR A 135 -11.86 13.91 1.82
CA TYR A 135 -11.49 14.57 0.57
C TYR A 135 -12.66 14.62 -0.43
N LEU A 136 -13.36 13.49 -0.62
CA LEU A 136 -14.49 13.39 -1.55
C LEU A 136 -15.69 14.24 -1.09
N LEU A 137 -15.85 14.43 0.21
CA LEU A 137 -16.87 15.32 0.82
C LEU A 137 -16.47 16.81 0.79
N GLY A 138 -15.23 17.14 0.39
CA GLY A 138 -14.71 18.52 0.45
C GLY A 138 -14.28 18.96 1.86
N GLU A 139 -14.24 18.06 2.83
CA GLU A 139 -13.81 18.31 4.20
C GLU A 139 -12.28 18.24 4.33
N TYR A 140 -11.61 19.18 3.66
CA TYR A 140 -10.17 19.13 3.42
C TYR A 140 -9.33 19.17 4.69
N GLU A 141 -9.72 19.96 5.70
CA GLU A 141 -9.02 20.06 6.99
C GLU A 141 -9.03 18.70 7.73
N ARG A 142 -10.17 18.01 7.72
CA ARG A 142 -10.30 16.68 8.32
C ARG A 142 -9.48 15.65 7.55
N SER A 143 -9.49 15.74 6.22
CA SER A 143 -8.68 14.89 5.36
C SER A 143 -7.19 15.09 5.61
N LEU A 144 -6.71 16.33 5.73
CA LEU A 144 -5.31 16.64 6.07
C LEU A 144 -4.91 16.08 7.43
N ALA A 145 -5.76 16.21 8.44
CA ALA A 145 -5.50 15.67 9.78
C ALA A 145 -5.33 14.13 9.74
N ASP A 146 -6.20 13.43 9.01
CA ASP A 146 -6.10 11.98 8.85
C ASP A 146 -4.86 11.57 8.01
N CYS A 147 -4.56 12.27 6.92
CA CYS A 147 -3.33 12.05 6.14
C CYS A 147 -2.07 12.21 7.02
N HIS A 148 -2.07 13.18 7.95
CA HIS A 148 -0.98 13.34 8.92
C HIS A 148 -0.78 12.09 9.77
N GLU A 149 -1.86 11.54 10.29
CA GLU A 149 -1.81 10.32 11.09
C GLU A 149 -1.36 9.10 10.28
N VAL A 150 -1.68 9.04 8.97
CA VAL A 150 -1.16 8.01 8.06
C VAL A 150 0.35 8.10 7.91
N VAL A 151 0.87 9.26 7.51
CA VAL A 151 2.30 9.46 7.23
C VAL A 151 3.15 9.29 8.49
N LYS A 152 2.63 9.67 9.65
CA LYS A 152 3.27 9.45 10.96
C LYS A 152 3.47 7.96 11.25
N ARG A 153 2.51 7.09 10.88
CA ARG A 153 2.55 5.63 11.11
C ARG A 153 3.28 4.89 10.01
N ASN A 154 3.14 5.38 8.79
CA ASN A 154 3.74 4.79 7.60
C ASN A 154 4.36 5.89 6.72
N PRO A 155 5.65 6.21 6.92
CA PRO A 155 6.35 7.23 6.13
C PRO A 155 6.45 6.90 4.63
N TYR A 156 6.28 5.62 4.26
CA TYR A 156 6.34 5.15 2.87
C TYR A 156 4.97 5.17 2.18
N HIS A 157 3.94 5.72 2.80
CA HIS A 157 2.58 5.69 2.26
C HIS A 157 2.41 6.72 1.14
N PHE A 158 2.87 6.38 -0.06
CA PHE A 158 2.80 7.26 -1.23
C PHE A 158 1.36 7.66 -1.59
N GLY A 159 0.35 6.84 -1.30
CA GLY A 159 -1.06 7.19 -1.49
C GLY A 159 -1.51 8.37 -0.61
N ALA A 160 -1.13 8.39 0.66
CA ALA A 160 -1.44 9.51 1.56
C ALA A 160 -0.66 10.78 1.18
N LEU A 161 0.59 10.65 0.74
CA LEU A 161 1.36 11.79 0.22
C LEU A 161 0.72 12.36 -1.06
N SER A 162 0.25 11.50 -1.97
CA SER A 162 -0.52 11.95 -3.14
C SER A 162 -1.82 12.61 -2.73
N GLY A 163 -2.51 12.09 -1.70
CA GLY A 163 -3.70 12.69 -1.10
C GLY A 163 -3.45 14.11 -0.60
N TYR A 164 -2.35 14.34 0.13
CA TYR A 164 -1.93 15.68 0.51
C TYR A 164 -1.81 16.62 -0.70
N GLY A 165 -1.11 16.18 -1.74
CA GLY A 165 -0.94 16.95 -2.97
C GLY A 165 -2.29 17.32 -3.59
N MET A 166 -3.21 16.37 -3.67
CA MET A 166 -4.56 16.60 -4.19
C MET A 166 -5.34 17.60 -3.34
N ILE A 167 -5.26 17.52 -2.02
CA ILE A 167 -5.95 18.45 -1.11
C ILE A 167 -5.39 19.87 -1.30
N PHE A 168 -4.06 20.04 -1.30
CA PHE A 168 -3.44 21.35 -1.48
C PHE A 168 -3.73 21.97 -2.86
N MET A 169 -3.90 21.13 -3.89
CA MET A 169 -4.43 21.61 -5.17
C MET A 169 -5.85 22.19 -5.04
N ARG A 170 -6.73 21.54 -4.28
CA ARG A 170 -8.10 22.03 -4.03
C ARG A 170 -8.12 23.31 -3.20
N LEU A 171 -7.15 23.48 -2.33
CA LEU A 171 -6.97 24.69 -1.51
C LEU A 171 -6.27 25.84 -2.24
N GLY A 172 -5.85 25.64 -3.50
CA GLY A 172 -5.18 26.67 -4.29
C GLY A 172 -3.71 26.90 -3.90
N GLU A 173 -3.06 25.89 -3.32
CA GLU A 173 -1.66 25.91 -2.90
C GLU A 173 -0.78 25.00 -3.80
N PRO A 174 -0.55 25.38 -5.06
CA PRO A 174 0.12 24.50 -6.03
C PRO A 174 1.59 24.22 -5.69
N GLU A 175 2.30 25.17 -5.04
CA GLU A 175 3.68 24.96 -4.58
C GLU A 175 3.75 23.86 -3.52
N THR A 176 2.87 23.90 -2.53
CA THR A 176 2.74 22.90 -1.46
C THR A 176 2.33 21.55 -2.05
N ALA A 177 1.35 21.55 -2.96
CA ALA A 177 0.88 20.35 -3.64
C ALA A 177 2.02 19.63 -4.40
N LEU A 178 2.82 20.39 -5.15
CA LEU A 178 3.98 19.88 -5.89
C LEU A 178 4.97 19.19 -4.94
N GLY A 179 5.30 19.82 -3.81
CA GLY A 179 6.21 19.23 -2.84
C GLY A 179 5.74 17.87 -2.30
N TYR A 180 4.44 17.70 -2.09
CA TYR A 180 3.88 16.41 -1.66
C TYR A 180 3.86 15.37 -2.78
N PHE A 181 3.55 15.75 -4.02
CA PHE A 181 3.64 14.85 -5.16
C PHE A 181 5.08 14.37 -5.40
N GLU A 182 6.06 15.25 -5.30
CA GLU A 182 7.48 14.89 -5.41
C GLU A 182 7.91 13.91 -4.32
N ARG A 183 7.43 14.07 -3.09
CA ARG A 183 7.67 13.10 -2.02
C ARG A 183 7.02 11.74 -2.30
N ALA A 184 5.81 11.71 -2.86
CA ALA A 184 5.15 10.47 -3.27
C ALA A 184 5.94 9.76 -4.37
N LEU A 185 6.39 10.49 -5.38
CA LEU A 185 7.19 9.99 -6.51
C LEU A 185 8.59 9.53 -6.09
N ALA A 186 9.18 10.14 -5.07
CA ALA A 186 10.45 9.69 -4.52
C ALA A 186 10.35 8.29 -3.87
N ILE A 187 9.16 7.91 -3.37
CA ILE A 187 8.91 6.57 -2.84
C ILE A 187 8.49 5.62 -3.97
N ASN A 188 7.52 6.03 -4.79
CA ASN A 188 7.01 5.25 -5.90
C ASN A 188 7.04 6.06 -7.21
N PRO A 189 8.08 5.89 -8.04
CA PRO A 189 8.19 6.61 -9.31
C PRO A 189 7.20 6.14 -10.37
N ASN A 190 6.42 5.08 -10.10
CA ASN A 190 5.49 4.50 -11.06
C ASN A 190 4.08 5.12 -11.00
N LEU A 191 3.87 6.14 -10.17
CA LEU A 191 2.60 6.85 -10.03
C LEU A 191 2.38 7.80 -11.23
N GLN A 192 2.00 7.26 -12.38
CA GLN A 192 1.92 8.00 -13.65
C GLN A 192 1.07 9.27 -13.56
N GLN A 193 -0.15 9.19 -13.01
CA GLN A 193 -1.04 10.35 -12.87
C GLN A 193 -0.47 11.44 -11.94
N VAL A 194 0.27 11.03 -10.90
CA VAL A 194 0.93 11.96 -9.98
C VAL A 194 2.08 12.67 -10.69
N GLU A 195 2.89 11.94 -11.47
CA GLU A 195 3.99 12.53 -12.25
C GLU A 195 3.45 13.49 -13.30
N GLU A 196 2.41 13.15 -14.06
CA GLU A 196 1.78 14.04 -15.03
C GLU A 196 1.29 15.33 -14.36
N THR A 197 0.62 15.22 -13.19
CA THR A 197 0.16 16.36 -12.43
C THR A 197 1.32 17.22 -11.93
N ALA A 198 2.37 16.59 -11.39
CA ALA A 198 3.57 17.29 -10.94
C ALA A 198 4.26 18.05 -12.09
N GLN A 199 4.34 17.47 -13.28
CA GLN A 199 4.89 18.13 -14.47
C GLN A 199 4.08 19.35 -14.89
N VAL A 200 2.74 19.27 -14.86
CA VAL A 200 1.87 20.44 -15.13
C VAL A 200 2.13 21.52 -14.11
N LEU A 201 2.16 21.20 -12.81
CA LEU A 201 2.42 22.17 -11.75
C LEU A 201 3.79 22.84 -11.89
N ARG A 202 4.86 22.07 -12.16
CA ARG A 202 6.20 22.63 -12.40
C ARG A 202 6.18 23.66 -13.52
N ARG A 203 5.53 23.36 -14.65
CA ARG A 203 5.40 24.30 -15.78
C ARG A 203 4.65 25.57 -15.38
N LEU A 204 3.51 25.43 -14.73
CA LEU A 204 2.71 26.57 -14.27
C LEU A 204 3.48 27.47 -13.31
N LEU A 205 4.19 26.90 -12.35
CA LEU A 205 4.98 27.65 -11.36
C LEU A 205 6.17 28.38 -12.00
N ILE A 206 6.80 27.78 -12.99
CA ILE A 206 7.87 28.44 -13.77
C ILE A 206 7.31 29.64 -14.55
N GLN A 207 6.16 29.51 -15.19
CA GLN A 207 5.51 30.59 -15.94
C GLN A 207 5.09 31.73 -15.01
N LYS A 208 4.50 31.41 -13.87
CA LYS A 208 4.13 32.39 -12.83
C LYS A 208 5.35 33.21 -12.34
N ARG A 209 6.48 32.52 -12.09
CA ARG A 209 7.73 33.22 -11.68
C ARG A 209 8.32 34.12 -12.76
N LYS A 210 8.09 33.81 -14.04
CA LYS A 210 8.54 34.63 -15.18
C LYS A 210 7.60 35.80 -15.49
N GLY A 211 6.51 35.97 -14.76
CA GLY A 211 5.52 37.04 -15.01
C GLY A 211 4.71 36.86 -16.30
N THR A 212 4.57 35.62 -16.78
CA THR A 212 3.92 35.29 -18.05
C THR A 212 2.44 34.89 -17.85
N ILE A 213 1.96 34.87 -16.59
CA ILE A 213 0.57 34.64 -16.21
C ILE A 213 0.12 35.69 -15.21
#